data_56cccf92fed317c2b44150753d3226b1
#
_entry.id   56cccf92fed317c2b44150753d3226b1
#
_cell.length_a   1.000
_cell.length_b   1.000
_cell.length_c   1.000
_cell.angle_alpha   90.00
_cell.angle_beta   90.00
_cell.angle_gamma   90.00
#
_symmetry.space_group_name_H-M   'P 1'
#
loop_
_entity.id
_entity.type
_entity.pdbx_description
1 polymer ?
#
loop_
_entity_poly.entity_id
_entity_poly.type
_entity_poly.pdbx_seq_one_letter_code
_entity_poly.pdbx_strand_id
1 'polypeptide(L)'
;MNRRQAIGSMIVGGAATAPLALAAGPQIDNWTAWWERSRTFVLKVANAMPESDYSFKPFPEARSFGEEMLHLIDGEGYYLSRLSKSAPPAAPRGNPTKAITVKYMTDGMNWSIGVVKQLTAADLTKSFGSGKEAMTGLDLLLNAMVHTAHTRGYAEMYLRQKGITPPVYVV
;
A
#
# COMPACT_ATOMS: atom_id res chain seq x y z
N MET A 1 75.61 -1.97 -26.86
CA MET A 1 74.34 -1.53 -27.47
C MET A 1 73.24 -1.82 -26.46
N ASN A 2 72.73 -0.78 -25.80
CA ASN A 2 71.80 -0.87 -24.65
C ASN A 2 70.35 -0.89 -25.10
N ARG A 3 69.66 -1.97 -24.78
CA ARG A 3 68.19 -2.04 -24.81
C ARG A 3 67.69 -1.58 -23.46
N ARG A 4 67.26 -0.34 -23.34
CA ARG A 4 66.46 0.13 -22.20
C ARG A 4 65.59 1.31 -22.62
N GLN A 5 64.33 1.23 -22.18
CA GLN A 5 63.34 2.30 -22.07
C GLN A 5 62.38 2.49 -23.25
N ALA A 6 61.25 1.81 -23.14
CA ALA A 6 59.96 2.32 -23.56
C ALA A 6 58.93 1.86 -22.52
N ILE A 7 58.82 2.61 -21.43
CA ILE A 7 57.68 2.43 -20.50
C ILE A 7 56.59 3.39 -21.01
N GLY A 8 55.64 2.83 -21.74
CA GLY A 8 54.44 3.53 -22.14
C GLY A 8 53.51 3.70 -20.93
N SER A 9 53.21 4.96 -20.59
CA SER A 9 52.21 5.30 -19.61
C SER A 9 50.81 4.85 -20.08
N MET A 10 50.28 3.80 -19.47
CA MET A 10 48.85 3.50 -19.61
C MET A 10 48.06 4.51 -18.79
N ILE A 11 47.36 5.41 -19.49
CA ILE A 11 46.33 6.23 -18.90
C ILE A 11 45.16 5.28 -18.58
N VAL A 12 44.99 4.97 -17.30
CA VAL A 12 43.78 4.29 -16.82
C VAL A 12 42.67 5.34 -16.86
N GLY A 13 41.90 5.32 -17.94
CA GLY A 13 40.65 6.06 -18.04
C GLY A 13 39.66 5.52 -17.03
N GLY A 14 39.48 6.22 -15.90
CA GLY A 14 38.41 5.93 -14.95
C GLY A 14 37.07 6.13 -15.65
N ALA A 15 36.38 5.02 -15.96
CA ALA A 15 34.98 5.07 -16.34
C ALA A 15 34.20 5.60 -15.14
N ALA A 16 33.81 6.86 -15.18
CA ALA A 16 32.85 7.44 -14.24
C ALA A 16 31.54 6.64 -14.45
N THR A 17 31.24 5.72 -13.54
CA THR A 17 29.92 5.12 -13.46
C THR A 17 28.94 6.21 -13.06
N ALA A 18 28.28 6.83 -14.03
CA ALA A 18 27.14 7.69 -13.75
C ALA A 18 26.12 6.85 -12.98
N PRO A 19 25.59 7.34 -11.83
CA PRO A 19 24.52 6.63 -11.16
C PRO A 19 23.35 6.52 -12.14
N LEU A 20 22.90 5.30 -12.39
CA LEU A 20 21.63 5.08 -13.09
C LEU A 20 20.55 5.80 -12.28
N ALA A 21 20.21 7.00 -12.69
CA ALA A 21 19.02 7.67 -12.20
C ALA A 21 17.84 6.81 -12.63
N LEU A 22 17.29 6.02 -11.72
CA LEU A 22 16.02 5.33 -11.93
C LEU A 22 15.00 6.40 -12.30
N ALA A 23 14.53 6.37 -13.53
CA ALA A 23 13.44 7.25 -13.97
C ALA A 23 12.22 6.98 -13.12
N ALA A 24 11.87 7.92 -12.25
CA ALA A 24 10.84 7.73 -11.22
C ALA A 24 9.41 7.73 -11.76
N GLY A 25 9.19 8.33 -12.92
CA GLY A 25 7.85 8.49 -13.50
C GLY A 25 7.08 7.17 -13.68
N PRO A 26 7.61 6.16 -14.41
CA PRO A 26 6.88 4.92 -14.66
C PRO A 26 6.54 4.11 -13.41
N GLN A 27 7.35 4.21 -12.34
CA GLN A 27 7.10 3.46 -11.09
C GLN A 27 5.93 4.04 -10.30
N ILE A 28 5.84 5.36 -10.17
CA ILE A 28 4.73 5.99 -9.44
C ILE A 28 3.39 5.77 -10.16
N ASP A 29 3.38 5.86 -11.49
CA ASP A 29 2.18 5.59 -12.29
C ASP A 29 1.70 4.14 -12.09
N ASN A 30 2.63 3.17 -12.05
CA ASN A 30 2.31 1.78 -11.74
C ASN A 30 1.72 1.62 -10.34
N TRP A 31 2.29 2.26 -9.30
CA TRP A 31 1.75 2.23 -7.94
C TRP A 31 0.35 2.82 -7.88
N THR A 32 0.12 3.96 -8.54
CA THR A 32 -1.20 4.59 -8.61
C THR A 32 -2.23 3.65 -9.24
N ALA A 33 -1.90 3.02 -10.37
CA ALA A 33 -2.78 2.06 -11.01
C ALA A 33 -3.09 0.84 -10.13
N TRP A 34 -2.11 0.36 -9.34
CA TRP A 34 -2.32 -0.69 -8.36
C TRP A 34 -3.29 -0.28 -7.26
N TRP A 35 -3.17 0.94 -6.71
CA TRP A 35 -4.09 1.46 -5.70
C TRP A 35 -5.52 1.63 -6.24
N GLU A 36 -5.68 2.10 -7.46
CA GLU A 36 -7.00 2.24 -8.12
C GLU A 36 -7.68 0.88 -8.33
N ARG A 37 -6.92 -0.14 -8.76
CA ARG A 37 -7.42 -1.53 -8.85
C ARG A 37 -7.77 -2.09 -7.47
N SER A 38 -6.90 -1.90 -6.48
CA SER A 38 -7.13 -2.32 -5.10
C SER A 38 -8.42 -1.71 -4.54
N ARG A 39 -8.63 -0.38 -4.70
CA ARG A 39 -9.87 0.28 -4.32
C ARG A 39 -11.10 -0.39 -4.92
N THR A 40 -11.08 -0.61 -6.22
CA THR A 40 -12.19 -1.26 -6.92
C THR A 40 -12.49 -2.62 -6.33
N PHE A 41 -11.46 -3.38 -6.01
CA PHE A 41 -11.60 -4.73 -5.51
C PHE A 41 -12.06 -4.79 -4.05
N VAL A 42 -11.47 -4.00 -3.15
CA VAL A 42 -11.89 -3.97 -1.74
C VAL A 42 -13.32 -3.48 -1.59
N LEU A 43 -13.77 -2.52 -2.41
CA LEU A 43 -15.15 -2.07 -2.42
C LEU A 43 -16.13 -3.13 -2.94
N LYS A 44 -15.73 -3.97 -3.91
CA LYS A 44 -16.52 -5.13 -4.33
C LYS A 44 -16.69 -6.13 -3.19
N VAL A 45 -15.62 -6.41 -2.43
CA VAL A 45 -15.66 -7.30 -1.27
C VAL A 45 -16.61 -6.73 -0.19
N ALA A 46 -16.47 -5.44 0.16
CA ALA A 46 -17.36 -4.79 1.11
C ALA A 46 -18.83 -4.86 0.68
N ASN A 47 -19.11 -4.60 -0.59
CA ASN A 47 -20.48 -4.61 -1.11
C ASN A 47 -21.09 -6.02 -1.24
N ALA A 48 -20.27 -7.08 -1.32
CA ALA A 48 -20.76 -8.44 -1.42
C ALA A 48 -21.43 -8.94 -0.15
N MET A 49 -21.02 -8.46 1.05
CA MET A 49 -21.65 -8.82 2.31
C MET A 49 -23.01 -8.12 2.44
N PRO A 50 -24.10 -8.86 2.77
CA PRO A 50 -25.38 -8.25 3.12
C PRO A 50 -25.28 -7.38 4.37
N GLU A 51 -26.13 -6.34 4.47
CA GLU A 51 -26.19 -5.44 5.65
C GLU A 51 -26.37 -6.24 6.95
N SER A 52 -27.26 -7.23 6.96
CA SER A 52 -27.55 -8.06 8.13
C SER A 52 -26.34 -8.81 8.68
N ASP A 53 -25.32 -9.03 7.85
CA ASP A 53 -24.15 -9.81 8.19
C ASP A 53 -22.89 -8.97 8.47
N TYR A 54 -23.01 -7.64 8.49
CA TYR A 54 -21.88 -6.76 8.80
C TYR A 54 -21.38 -6.92 10.25
N SER A 55 -22.24 -7.36 11.17
CA SER A 55 -21.87 -7.69 12.56
C SER A 55 -21.39 -9.13 12.74
N PHE A 56 -21.39 -9.95 11.69
CA PHE A 56 -20.94 -11.35 11.77
C PHE A 56 -19.47 -11.45 12.19
N LYS A 57 -19.21 -12.31 13.18
CA LYS A 57 -17.91 -12.70 13.68
C LYS A 57 -17.71 -14.20 13.48
N PRO A 58 -16.59 -14.67 12.94
CA PRO A 58 -16.34 -16.11 12.78
C PRO A 58 -16.13 -16.82 14.13
N PHE A 59 -15.65 -16.09 15.16
CA PHE A 59 -15.52 -16.52 16.54
C PHE A 59 -15.55 -15.29 17.47
N PRO A 60 -15.82 -15.42 18.78
CA PRO A 60 -16.10 -14.29 19.67
C PRO A 60 -15.02 -13.22 19.72
N GLU A 61 -13.75 -13.60 19.66
CA GLU A 61 -12.60 -12.71 19.76
C GLU A 61 -12.26 -12.02 18.43
N ALA A 62 -12.84 -12.48 17.32
CA ALA A 62 -12.61 -11.87 16.02
C ALA A 62 -13.27 -10.50 15.92
N ARG A 63 -12.73 -9.66 15.04
CA ARG A 63 -13.48 -8.50 14.53
C ARG A 63 -14.74 -8.98 13.80
N SER A 64 -15.79 -8.18 13.80
CA SER A 64 -16.89 -8.37 12.84
C SER A 64 -16.41 -8.09 11.42
N PHE A 65 -17.20 -8.52 10.43
CA PHE A 65 -16.89 -8.20 9.03
C PHE A 65 -16.72 -6.69 8.82
N GLY A 66 -17.65 -5.88 9.34
CA GLY A 66 -17.56 -4.43 9.24
C GLY A 66 -16.32 -3.86 9.93
N GLU A 67 -15.98 -4.34 11.13
CA GLU A 67 -14.77 -3.92 11.86
C GLU A 67 -13.48 -4.32 11.09
N GLU A 68 -13.47 -5.48 10.43
CA GLU A 68 -12.32 -5.90 9.61
C GLU A 68 -12.15 -5.00 8.40
N MET A 69 -13.25 -4.60 7.76
CA MET A 69 -13.21 -3.66 6.63
C MET A 69 -12.76 -2.25 7.05
N LEU A 70 -13.15 -1.77 8.25
CA LEU A 70 -12.62 -0.51 8.79
C LEU A 70 -11.11 -0.61 9.07
N HIS A 71 -10.68 -1.73 9.67
CA HIS A 71 -9.28 -1.99 9.99
C HIS A 71 -8.38 -1.96 8.75
N LEU A 72 -8.88 -2.34 7.58
CA LEU A 72 -8.14 -2.24 6.32
C LEU A 72 -7.68 -0.80 6.07
N ILE A 73 -8.58 0.17 6.22
CA ILE A 73 -8.28 1.60 6.00
C ILE A 73 -7.42 2.18 7.12
N ASP A 74 -7.64 1.74 8.37
CA ASP A 74 -6.78 2.15 9.50
C ASP A 74 -5.32 1.76 9.26
N GLY A 75 -5.08 0.57 8.70
CA GLY A 75 -3.73 0.14 8.32
C GLY A 75 -3.12 0.97 7.20
N GLU A 76 -3.89 1.33 6.17
CA GLU A 76 -3.41 2.28 5.16
C GLU A 76 -3.05 3.63 5.78
N GLY A 77 -3.93 4.15 6.64
CA GLY A 77 -3.69 5.39 7.39
C GLY A 77 -2.42 5.32 8.24
N TYR A 78 -2.17 4.19 8.92
CA TYR A 78 -0.98 3.99 9.73
C TYR A 78 0.32 4.11 8.93
N TYR A 79 0.40 3.50 7.75
CA TYR A 79 1.61 3.55 6.93
C TYR A 79 1.72 4.84 6.12
N LEU A 80 0.66 5.22 5.40
CA LEU A 80 0.71 6.30 4.41
C LEU A 80 0.68 7.69 5.02
N SER A 81 0.21 7.88 6.26
CA SER A 81 0.26 9.18 6.94
C SER A 81 1.68 9.74 7.10
N ARG A 82 2.68 8.88 7.15
CA ARG A 82 4.10 9.28 7.20
C ARG A 82 4.58 9.88 5.88
N LEU A 83 3.91 9.54 4.77
CA LEU A 83 4.21 10.03 3.42
C LEU A 83 3.33 11.22 3.03
N SER A 84 2.24 11.45 3.76
CA SER A 84 1.21 12.43 3.42
C SER A 84 1.38 13.73 4.18
N LYS A 85 0.95 14.81 3.53
CA LYS A 85 0.77 16.13 4.16
C LYS A 85 -0.64 16.31 4.73
N SER A 86 -1.57 15.43 4.40
CA SER A 86 -2.96 15.44 4.87
C SER A 86 -3.23 14.25 5.79
N ALA A 87 -4.10 14.46 6.79
CA ALA A 87 -4.53 13.36 7.65
C ALA A 87 -5.43 12.37 6.88
N PRO A 88 -5.41 11.06 7.22
CA PRO A 88 -6.39 10.11 6.72
C PRO A 88 -7.80 10.47 7.23
N PRO A 89 -8.87 9.99 6.59
CA PRO A 89 -10.22 10.13 7.12
C PRO A 89 -10.31 9.59 8.55
N ALA A 90 -11.08 10.28 9.39
CA ALA A 90 -11.30 9.81 10.76
C ALA A 90 -12.16 8.54 10.77
N ALA A 91 -11.70 7.51 11.51
CA ALA A 91 -12.45 6.28 11.65
C ALA A 91 -13.85 6.54 12.26
N PRO A 92 -14.91 5.93 11.74
CA PRO A 92 -16.26 6.09 12.29
C PRO A 92 -16.34 5.48 13.68
N ARG A 93 -17.19 6.06 14.52
CA ARG A 93 -17.46 5.55 15.87
C ARG A 93 -18.72 4.69 15.87
N GLY A 94 -18.79 3.73 16.77
CA GLY A 94 -19.95 2.84 16.94
C GLY A 94 -19.91 1.60 16.05
N ASN A 95 -21.04 0.90 15.96
CA ASN A 95 -21.12 -0.34 15.16
C ASN A 95 -21.06 -0.03 13.68
N PRO A 96 -20.15 -0.68 12.92
CA PRO A 96 -20.02 -0.47 11.50
C PRO A 96 -21.21 -1.05 10.74
N THR A 97 -22.08 -0.20 10.22
CA THR A 97 -23.08 -0.60 9.22
C THR A 97 -22.43 -0.64 7.83
N LYS A 98 -23.07 -1.29 6.89
CA LYS A 98 -22.59 -1.34 5.50
C LYS A 98 -22.38 0.06 4.91
N ALA A 99 -23.36 0.93 5.08
CA ALA A 99 -23.30 2.29 4.54
C ALA A 99 -22.11 3.09 5.11
N ILE A 100 -21.94 3.05 6.45
CA ILE A 100 -20.83 3.73 7.13
C ILE A 100 -19.49 3.16 6.68
N THR A 101 -19.37 1.83 6.64
CA THR A 101 -18.14 1.14 6.27
C THR A 101 -17.75 1.42 4.82
N VAL A 102 -18.68 1.25 3.87
CA VAL A 102 -18.39 1.50 2.44
C VAL A 102 -18.01 2.95 2.20
N LYS A 103 -18.67 3.90 2.89
CA LYS A 103 -18.28 5.32 2.80
C LYS A 103 -16.87 5.55 3.31
N TYR A 104 -16.54 5.05 4.51
CA TYR A 104 -15.19 5.20 5.09
C TYR A 104 -14.11 4.58 4.21
N MET A 105 -14.37 3.38 3.69
CA MET A 105 -13.46 2.71 2.75
C MET A 105 -13.27 3.51 1.47
N THR A 106 -14.34 4.07 0.92
CA THR A 106 -14.26 4.90 -0.29
C THR A 106 -13.40 6.14 -0.05
N ASP A 107 -13.64 6.84 1.05
CA ASP A 107 -12.88 8.04 1.42
C ASP A 107 -11.42 7.71 1.71
N GLY A 108 -11.16 6.62 2.46
CA GLY A 108 -9.83 6.16 2.79
C GLY A 108 -9.01 5.77 1.57
N MET A 109 -9.57 4.94 0.69
CA MET A 109 -8.89 4.54 -0.55
C MET A 109 -8.64 5.73 -1.49
N ASN A 110 -9.56 6.69 -1.56
CA ASN A 110 -9.35 7.92 -2.34
C ASN A 110 -8.21 8.76 -1.76
N TRP A 111 -8.14 8.87 -0.43
CA TRP A 111 -7.05 9.55 0.26
C TRP A 111 -5.72 8.84 -0.02
N SER A 112 -5.65 7.51 0.11
CA SER A 112 -4.44 6.71 -0.18
C SER A 112 -3.96 6.91 -1.61
N ILE A 113 -4.86 6.87 -2.59
CA ILE A 113 -4.55 7.15 -4.00
C ILE A 113 -4.00 8.58 -4.16
N GLY A 114 -4.60 9.55 -3.48
CA GLY A 114 -4.14 10.94 -3.48
C GLY A 114 -2.72 11.08 -2.92
N VAL A 115 -2.37 10.34 -1.85
CA VAL A 115 -1.01 10.29 -1.30
C VAL A 115 -0.04 9.72 -2.33
N VAL A 116 -0.36 8.55 -2.88
CA VAL A 116 0.52 7.85 -3.85
C VAL A 116 0.81 8.71 -5.08
N LYS A 117 -0.20 9.41 -5.62
CA LYS A 117 -0.05 10.31 -6.77
C LYS A 117 0.90 11.48 -6.54
N GLN A 118 1.14 11.87 -5.29
CA GLN A 118 2.02 13.00 -4.95
C GLN A 118 3.45 12.59 -4.65
N LEU A 119 3.75 11.29 -4.58
CA LEU A 119 5.10 10.80 -4.28
C LEU A 119 6.07 11.03 -5.43
N THR A 120 7.31 11.26 -5.05
CA THR A 120 8.45 11.35 -5.96
C THR A 120 9.42 10.18 -5.74
N ALA A 121 10.37 9.98 -6.63
CA ALA A 121 11.42 9.00 -6.42
C ALA A 121 12.23 9.24 -5.14
N ALA A 122 12.45 10.51 -4.82
CA ALA A 122 13.16 10.89 -3.59
C ALA A 122 12.38 10.47 -2.35
N ASP A 123 11.04 10.54 -2.38
CA ASP A 123 10.20 10.11 -1.27
C ASP A 123 10.30 8.59 -1.05
N LEU A 124 10.45 7.80 -2.10
CA LEU A 124 10.57 6.34 -1.99
C LEU A 124 11.86 5.89 -1.29
N THR A 125 12.93 6.64 -1.45
CA THR A 125 14.24 6.32 -0.86
C THR A 125 14.49 7.01 0.48
N LYS A 126 13.71 8.04 0.80
CA LYS A 126 13.81 8.77 2.06
C LYS A 126 13.43 7.87 3.24
N SER A 127 14.18 7.96 4.34
CA SER A 127 13.87 7.27 5.59
C SER A 127 12.89 8.09 6.44
N PHE A 128 11.92 7.39 7.05
CA PHE A 128 10.91 7.92 7.95
C PHE A 128 10.96 7.17 9.28
N GLY A 129 10.87 7.90 10.40
CA GLY A 129 11.08 7.36 11.74
C GLY A 129 12.55 7.31 12.14
N SER A 130 12.86 6.61 13.22
CA SER A 130 14.21 6.52 13.78
C SER A 130 14.52 5.13 14.31
N GLY A 131 15.81 4.81 14.44
CA GLY A 131 16.29 3.55 15.01
C GLY A 131 15.77 2.33 14.23
N LYS A 132 15.33 1.30 14.98
CA LYS A 132 14.86 0.03 14.40
C LYS A 132 13.50 0.13 13.69
N GLU A 133 12.77 1.22 13.90
CA GLU A 133 11.47 1.47 13.29
C GLU A 133 11.55 2.37 12.06
N ALA A 134 12.76 2.75 11.66
CA ALA A 134 12.97 3.52 10.44
C ALA A 134 12.58 2.68 9.21
N MET A 135 11.75 3.26 8.36
CA MET A 135 11.28 2.67 7.10
C MET A 135 11.55 3.63 5.96
N THR A 136 11.92 3.11 4.80
CA THR A 136 11.93 3.92 3.58
C THR A 136 10.50 4.19 3.12
N GLY A 137 10.31 5.19 2.26
CA GLY A 137 9.01 5.43 1.64
C GLY A 137 8.51 4.22 0.85
N LEU A 138 9.42 3.48 0.22
CA LEU A 138 9.07 2.22 -0.47
C LEU A 138 8.60 1.16 0.52
N ASP A 139 9.25 1.00 1.67
CA ASP A 139 8.81 0.07 2.72
C ASP A 139 7.41 0.42 3.22
N LEU A 140 7.12 1.71 3.42
CA LEU A 140 5.80 2.18 3.85
C LEU A 140 4.71 1.84 2.82
N LEU A 141 4.97 2.06 1.52
CA LEU A 141 4.05 1.66 0.45
C LEU A 141 3.82 0.16 0.40
N LEU A 142 4.90 -0.63 0.45
CA LEU A 142 4.81 -2.09 0.43
C LEU A 142 4.03 -2.62 1.62
N ASN A 143 4.28 -2.11 2.83
CA ASN A 143 3.57 -2.52 4.04
C ASN A 143 2.08 -2.16 3.97
N ALA A 144 1.72 -0.97 3.47
CA ALA A 144 0.33 -0.59 3.25
C ALA A 144 -0.37 -1.55 2.27
N MET A 145 0.28 -1.88 1.15
CA MET A 145 -0.28 -2.79 0.14
C MET A 145 -0.43 -4.22 0.66
N VAL A 146 0.59 -4.73 1.37
CA VAL A 146 0.55 -6.07 1.98
C VAL A 146 -0.55 -6.14 3.03
N HIS A 147 -0.68 -5.12 3.89
CA HIS A 147 -1.75 -5.04 4.89
C HIS A 147 -3.14 -5.05 4.22
N THR A 148 -3.33 -4.26 3.18
CA THR A 148 -4.59 -4.21 2.42
C THR A 148 -4.93 -5.57 1.81
N ALA A 149 -3.98 -6.23 1.18
CA ALA A 149 -4.19 -7.56 0.58
C ALA A 149 -4.48 -8.62 1.63
N HIS A 150 -3.78 -8.61 2.76
CA HIS A 150 -3.95 -9.51 3.89
C HIS A 150 -5.34 -9.37 4.52
N THR A 151 -5.73 -8.15 4.90
CA THR A 151 -7.04 -7.86 5.53
C THR A 151 -8.19 -8.16 4.58
N ARG A 152 -8.07 -7.84 3.30
CA ARG A 152 -9.04 -8.22 2.29
C ARG A 152 -9.20 -9.73 2.21
N GLY A 153 -8.11 -10.51 2.23
CA GLY A 153 -8.16 -11.98 2.24
C GLY A 153 -8.94 -12.53 3.43
N TYR A 154 -8.80 -11.93 4.62
CA TYR A 154 -9.65 -12.27 5.76
C TYR A 154 -11.12 -11.97 5.47
N ALA A 155 -11.46 -10.78 4.98
CA ALA A 155 -12.83 -10.41 4.65
C ALA A 155 -13.47 -11.36 3.63
N GLU A 156 -12.72 -11.85 2.65
CA GLU A 156 -13.17 -12.87 1.70
C GLU A 156 -13.48 -14.21 2.37
N MET A 157 -12.77 -14.58 3.44
CA MET A 157 -13.10 -15.77 4.23
C MET A 157 -14.42 -15.62 4.98
N TYR A 158 -14.74 -14.40 5.50
CA TYR A 158 -16.06 -14.13 6.09
C TYR A 158 -17.19 -14.30 5.08
N LEU A 159 -17.01 -13.83 3.84
CA LEU A 159 -17.97 -14.06 2.76
C LEU A 159 -18.21 -15.56 2.57
N ARG A 160 -17.15 -16.37 2.45
CA ARG A 160 -17.27 -17.83 2.28
C ARG A 160 -17.99 -18.50 3.43
N GLN A 161 -17.74 -18.09 4.67
CA GLN A 161 -18.43 -18.63 5.85
C GLN A 161 -19.94 -18.30 5.85
N LYS A 162 -20.33 -17.23 5.16
CA LYS A 162 -21.73 -16.85 4.92
C LYS A 162 -22.31 -17.47 3.64
N GLY A 163 -21.57 -18.36 2.96
CA GLY A 163 -22.01 -18.98 1.72
C GLY A 163 -21.94 -18.04 0.49
N ILE A 164 -21.25 -16.89 0.63
CA ILE A 164 -21.13 -15.90 -0.44
C ILE A 164 -19.81 -16.13 -1.17
N THR A 165 -19.88 -16.27 -2.50
CA THR A 165 -18.67 -16.34 -3.35
C THR A 165 -18.00 -14.97 -3.40
N PRO A 166 -16.74 -14.84 -2.97
CA PRO A 166 -16.03 -13.59 -3.08
C PRO A 166 -15.88 -13.12 -4.53
N PRO A 167 -15.80 -11.81 -4.78
CA PRO A 167 -15.49 -11.28 -6.10
C PRO A 167 -14.19 -11.86 -6.66
N VAL A 168 -14.18 -12.15 -7.97
CA VAL A 168 -12.96 -12.65 -8.63
C VAL A 168 -11.88 -11.57 -8.59
N TYR A 169 -10.69 -11.97 -8.14
CA TYR A 169 -9.52 -11.09 -8.17
C TYR A 169 -9.02 -10.95 -9.60
N VAL A 170 -9.01 -9.72 -10.09
CA VAL A 170 -8.46 -9.37 -11.40
C VAL A 170 -7.23 -8.50 -11.19
N VAL A 171 -6.10 -8.95 -11.69
CA VAL A 171 -4.80 -8.25 -11.61
C VAL A 171 -4.68 -7.22 -12.72
#